data_6c50e0c6f1c9f5c5b85e304e3b9b27f0
#
_entry.id   6c50e0c6f1c9f5c5b85e304e3b9b27f0
#
_cell.length_a   1.000
_cell.length_b   1.000
_cell.length_c   1.000
_cell.angle_alpha   90.00
_cell.angle_beta   90.00
_cell.angle_gamma   90.00
#
_symmetry.space_group_name_H-M   'P 1'
#
loop_
_entity.id
_entity.type
_entity.pdbx_description
1 polymer ?
#
loop_
_entity_poly.entity_id
_entity_poly.type
_entity_poly.pdbx_seq_one_letter_code
_entity_poly.pdbx_strand_id
1 'polypeptide(L)'
;SSRNPVRVAVASWEWGAYYGDAKMKGAKLDISDWKRPSPETIPCFAKASGLYMICTMSKHAAEAKGCSDSLMLDYRGYVAEATGANIFFVRDNKVHTPKPDCFLNGITRQTVIGILEKAGVEVIERHIELSELEGFEQCWLTGTAAEVTPVGQIDRFNFEVGELAKQVANEYEKEVRS
;
A
#
# COMPACT_ATOMS: atom_id res chain seq x y z
N SER A 1 -6.80 27.73 -24.31
CA SER A 1 -8.19 27.37 -24.60
C SER A 1 -8.93 27.07 -23.30
N SER A 2 -9.94 27.86 -22.99
CA SER A 2 -10.75 27.72 -21.75
C SER A 2 -11.80 26.59 -21.82
N ARG A 3 -11.79 25.76 -22.86
CA ARG A 3 -12.78 24.70 -23.10
C ARG A 3 -12.11 23.37 -23.45
N ASN A 4 -11.53 22.72 -22.47
CA ASN A 4 -11.16 21.32 -22.63
C ASN A 4 -12.41 20.46 -22.36
N PRO A 5 -12.85 19.62 -23.33
CA PRO A 5 -13.98 18.75 -23.10
C PRO A 5 -13.62 17.69 -22.05
N VAL A 6 -14.45 17.56 -21.02
CA VAL A 6 -14.37 16.45 -20.08
C VAL A 6 -15.05 15.24 -20.72
N ARG A 7 -14.32 14.13 -20.81
CA ARG A 7 -14.85 12.86 -21.30
C ARG A 7 -14.84 11.86 -20.16
N VAL A 8 -15.92 11.09 -20.05
CA VAL A 8 -16.05 10.00 -19.08
C VAL A 8 -16.13 8.70 -19.86
N ALA A 9 -15.32 7.73 -19.46
CA ALA A 9 -15.37 6.37 -19.99
C ALA A 9 -15.40 5.39 -18.83
N VAL A 10 -16.19 4.33 -18.96
CA VAL A 10 -16.24 3.20 -18.03
C VAL A 10 -15.82 1.96 -18.81
N ALA A 11 -14.84 1.23 -18.29
CA ALA A 11 -14.38 -0.02 -18.88
C ALA A 11 -14.37 -1.11 -17.80
N SER A 12 -14.74 -2.33 -18.18
CA SER A 12 -14.63 -3.51 -17.30
C SER A 12 -14.02 -4.66 -18.09
N TRP A 13 -13.19 -5.44 -17.39
CA TRP A 13 -12.55 -6.64 -17.92
C TRP A 13 -12.31 -7.63 -16.80
N GLU A 14 -12.13 -8.88 -17.17
CA GLU A 14 -11.75 -9.91 -16.20
C GLU A 14 -10.32 -9.66 -15.73
N TRP A 15 -10.11 -9.64 -14.41
CA TRP A 15 -8.81 -9.46 -13.78
C TRP A 15 -8.59 -10.55 -12.74
N GLY A 16 -7.49 -11.31 -12.89
CA GLY A 16 -7.08 -12.29 -11.89
C GLY A 16 -6.62 -11.66 -10.57
N ALA A 17 -6.32 -12.50 -9.58
CA ALA A 17 -5.81 -12.03 -8.29
C ALA A 17 -4.49 -11.25 -8.47
N TYR A 18 -4.43 -10.02 -7.95
CA TYR A 18 -3.33 -9.09 -8.19
C TYR A 18 -1.95 -9.62 -7.76
N TYR A 19 -1.90 -10.33 -6.64
CA TYR A 19 -0.68 -11.01 -6.16
C TYR A 19 -0.74 -12.54 -6.31
N GLY A 20 -1.77 -13.08 -6.98
CA GLY A 20 -1.92 -14.50 -7.24
C GLY A 20 -1.80 -15.37 -6.00
N ASP A 21 -1.12 -16.51 -6.12
CA ASP A 21 -0.90 -17.44 -5.00
C ASP A 21 0.01 -16.89 -3.89
N ALA A 22 0.73 -15.80 -4.16
CA ALA A 22 1.58 -15.15 -3.16
C ALA A 22 0.77 -14.36 -2.12
N LYS A 23 -0.52 -14.09 -2.39
CA LYS A 23 -1.38 -13.27 -1.51
C LYS A 23 -1.32 -13.71 -0.04
N MET A 24 -1.37 -15.02 0.22
CA MET A 24 -1.35 -15.55 1.60
C MET A 24 0.02 -16.11 2.03
N LYS A 25 1.00 -16.12 1.14
CA LYS A 25 2.38 -16.53 1.47
C LYS A 25 3.27 -15.37 1.89
N GLY A 26 2.76 -14.15 1.75
CA GLY A 26 3.49 -12.92 1.98
C GLY A 26 4.19 -12.40 0.72
N ALA A 27 3.77 -11.24 0.23
CA ALA A 27 4.40 -10.58 -0.91
C ALA A 27 5.85 -10.20 -0.59
N LYS A 28 6.71 -10.21 -1.61
CA LYS A 28 8.08 -9.71 -1.52
C LYS A 28 8.17 -8.36 -2.22
N LEU A 29 8.69 -7.35 -1.53
CA LEU A 29 8.88 -6.01 -2.08
C LEU A 29 10.36 -5.66 -2.18
N ASP A 30 10.71 -4.92 -3.23
CA ASP A 30 11.96 -4.17 -3.33
C ASP A 30 11.79 -2.77 -2.71
N ILE A 31 12.86 -2.02 -2.53
CA ILE A 31 12.79 -0.59 -2.21
C ILE A 31 13.01 0.19 -3.50
N SER A 32 12.08 1.07 -3.83
CA SER A 32 12.12 1.88 -5.04
C SER A 32 13.21 2.96 -4.99
N ASP A 33 13.90 3.16 -6.11
CA ASP A 33 14.77 4.32 -6.32
C ASP A 33 13.97 5.63 -6.49
N TRP A 34 12.70 5.52 -6.95
CA TRP A 34 11.79 6.64 -7.12
C TRP A 34 11.03 6.94 -5.85
N LYS A 35 10.86 8.24 -5.55
CA LYS A 35 10.14 8.73 -4.37
C LYS A 35 8.79 9.32 -4.72
N ARG A 36 7.83 9.23 -3.80
CA ARG A 36 6.58 9.98 -3.90
C ARG A 36 6.88 11.47 -3.84
N PRO A 37 6.32 12.28 -4.77
CA PRO A 37 6.65 13.69 -4.89
C PRO A 37 6.08 14.54 -3.75
N SER A 38 6.66 15.72 -3.55
CA SER A 38 6.11 16.71 -2.65
C SER A 38 4.75 17.22 -3.13
N PRO A 39 3.77 17.42 -2.22
CA PRO A 39 2.48 18.04 -2.55
C PRO A 39 2.61 19.47 -3.06
N GLU A 40 3.75 20.12 -2.86
CA GLU A 40 4.05 21.45 -3.40
C GLU A 40 4.41 21.42 -4.90
N THR A 41 4.76 20.26 -5.44
CA THR A 41 5.22 20.12 -6.84
C THR A 41 4.16 19.52 -7.76
N ILE A 42 3.24 18.72 -7.23
CA ILE A 42 2.23 18.01 -8.00
C ILE A 42 1.01 17.67 -7.10
N PRO A 43 -0.22 17.63 -7.64
CA PRO A 43 -1.41 17.28 -6.85
C PRO A 43 -1.42 15.79 -6.47
N CYS A 44 -0.58 15.37 -5.52
CA CYS A 44 -0.37 13.98 -5.11
C CYS A 44 -1.61 13.29 -4.51
N PHE A 45 -2.64 14.06 -4.13
CA PHE A 45 -3.93 13.54 -3.66
C PHE A 45 -4.92 13.25 -4.79
N ALA A 46 -4.57 13.57 -6.04
CA ALA A 46 -5.37 13.19 -7.20
C ALA A 46 -4.93 11.82 -7.72
N LYS A 47 -5.90 10.94 -8.03
CA LYS A 47 -5.62 9.66 -8.69
C LYS A 47 -5.43 9.86 -10.20
N ALA A 48 -4.41 10.65 -10.56
CA ALA A 48 -4.11 11.06 -11.92
C ALA A 48 -3.04 10.15 -12.55
N SER A 49 -3.22 9.78 -13.82
CA SER A 49 -2.31 8.86 -14.53
C SER A 49 -0.85 9.34 -14.56
N GLY A 50 -0.62 10.66 -14.62
CA GLY A 50 0.73 11.23 -14.58
C GLY A 50 1.53 10.93 -13.30
N LEU A 51 0.85 10.57 -12.21
CA LEU A 51 1.48 10.17 -10.94
C LEU A 51 1.91 8.69 -10.91
N TYR A 52 1.40 7.88 -11.85
CA TYR A 52 1.70 6.45 -11.90
C TYR A 52 2.93 6.10 -12.72
N MET A 53 3.54 7.05 -13.40
CA MET A 53 4.76 6.82 -14.18
C MET A 53 5.88 6.24 -13.30
N ILE A 54 6.19 6.90 -12.19
CA ILE A 54 7.20 6.44 -11.24
C ILE A 54 6.82 5.10 -10.58
N CYS A 55 5.52 4.88 -10.34
CA CYS A 55 5.01 3.62 -9.80
C CYS A 55 5.25 2.47 -10.79
N THR A 56 4.93 2.66 -12.08
CA THR A 56 5.17 1.65 -13.12
C THR A 56 6.64 1.32 -13.26
N MET A 57 7.52 2.33 -13.28
CA MET A 57 8.98 2.11 -13.37
C MET A 57 9.49 1.35 -12.14
N SER A 58 9.03 1.69 -10.94
CA SER A 58 9.41 1.02 -9.69
C SER A 58 8.96 -0.44 -9.68
N LYS A 59 7.71 -0.69 -10.11
CA LYS A 59 7.15 -2.05 -10.17
C LYS A 59 7.94 -2.93 -11.14
N HIS A 60 8.21 -2.46 -12.36
CA HIS A 60 9.01 -3.21 -13.34
C HIS A 60 10.42 -3.51 -12.84
N ALA A 61 11.07 -2.55 -12.16
CA ALA A 61 12.38 -2.77 -11.56
C ALA A 61 12.35 -3.85 -10.47
N ALA A 62 11.29 -3.86 -9.63
CA ALA A 62 11.09 -4.88 -8.62
C ALA A 62 10.83 -6.26 -9.23
N GLU A 63 9.97 -6.34 -10.25
CA GLU A 63 9.66 -7.59 -10.98
C GLU A 63 10.92 -8.20 -11.61
N ALA A 64 11.80 -7.37 -12.18
CA ALA A 64 13.09 -7.80 -12.71
C ALA A 64 14.02 -8.42 -11.64
N LYS A 65 13.82 -8.08 -10.36
CA LYS A 65 14.52 -8.64 -9.18
C LYS A 65 13.76 -9.82 -8.54
N GLY A 66 12.65 -10.26 -9.12
CA GLY A 66 11.81 -11.33 -8.59
C GLY A 66 10.94 -10.90 -7.39
N CYS A 67 10.71 -9.61 -7.22
CA CYS A 67 9.78 -9.06 -6.24
C CYS A 67 8.41 -8.84 -6.85
N SER A 68 7.37 -8.83 -6.01
CA SER A 68 5.98 -8.64 -6.45
C SER A 68 5.64 -7.15 -6.64
N ASP A 69 6.32 -6.26 -5.92
CA ASP A 69 6.08 -4.81 -5.94
C ASP A 69 7.29 -4.07 -5.34
N SER A 70 7.22 -2.74 -5.24
CA SER A 70 8.21 -1.90 -4.55
C SER A 70 7.57 -1.10 -3.42
N LEU A 71 8.27 -1.00 -2.29
CA LEU A 71 8.04 0.04 -1.30
C LEU A 71 8.61 1.36 -1.83
N MET A 72 7.81 2.41 -1.81
CA MET A 72 8.24 3.76 -2.15
C MET A 72 8.41 4.61 -0.89
N LEU A 73 9.48 5.37 -0.84
CA LEU A 73 9.64 6.43 0.16
C LEU A 73 9.02 7.73 -0.38
N ASP A 74 8.73 8.67 0.49
CA ASP A 74 8.36 10.01 0.11
C ASP A 74 9.60 10.87 -0.20
N TYR A 75 9.38 12.08 -0.68
CA TYR A 75 10.44 13.03 -1.02
C TYR A 75 11.37 13.38 0.16
N ARG A 76 10.90 13.21 1.41
CA ARG A 76 11.66 13.41 2.66
C ARG A 76 12.48 12.18 3.06
N GLY A 77 12.11 11.01 2.56
CA GLY A 77 12.75 9.72 2.89
C GLY A 77 11.96 8.86 3.87
N TYR A 78 10.75 9.27 4.28
CA TYR A 78 9.86 8.43 5.08
C TYR A 78 9.18 7.38 4.22
N VAL A 79 8.81 6.26 4.83
CA VAL A 79 7.97 5.23 4.21
C VAL A 79 6.65 5.86 3.78
N ALA A 80 6.27 5.66 2.52
CA ALA A 80 5.02 6.17 1.96
C ALA A 80 4.01 5.05 1.71
N GLU A 81 4.16 4.34 0.63
CA GLU A 81 3.24 3.30 0.18
C GLU A 81 3.95 2.35 -0.81
N ALA A 82 3.32 1.28 -1.26
CA ALA A 82 3.77 0.53 -2.42
C ALA A 82 3.37 1.23 -3.72
N THR A 83 3.69 0.67 -4.89
CA THR A 83 3.45 1.35 -6.18
C THR A 83 1.97 1.60 -6.48
N GLY A 84 1.06 0.82 -5.91
CA GLY A 84 -0.38 0.94 -6.12
C GLY A 84 -1.22 0.59 -4.89
N ALA A 85 -0.62 0.54 -3.69
CA ALA A 85 -1.28 0.12 -2.45
C ALA A 85 -0.70 0.83 -1.23
N ASN A 86 -1.53 1.18 -0.26
CA ASN A 86 -1.06 1.69 1.02
C ASN A 86 -0.47 0.56 1.87
N ILE A 87 0.29 0.90 2.90
CA ILE A 87 1.03 -0.08 3.71
C ILE A 87 0.75 0.10 5.20
N PHE A 88 0.75 -1.00 5.91
CA PHE A 88 0.58 -1.08 7.36
C PHE A 88 1.64 -1.98 7.98
N PHE A 89 1.98 -1.70 9.22
CA PHE A 89 2.96 -2.45 10.01
C PHE A 89 2.42 -2.74 11.41
N VAL A 90 2.85 -3.82 12.02
CA VAL A 90 2.49 -4.18 13.41
C VAL A 90 3.73 -4.20 14.29
N ARG A 91 3.60 -3.59 15.46
CA ARG A 91 4.57 -3.69 16.54
C ARG A 91 3.86 -3.52 17.89
N ASP A 92 4.19 -4.35 18.87
CA ASP A 92 3.64 -4.28 20.23
C ASP A 92 2.09 -4.28 20.24
N ASN A 93 1.46 -5.12 19.43
CA ASN A 93 0.01 -5.20 19.25
C ASN A 93 -0.67 -3.90 18.77
N LYS A 94 0.08 -2.96 18.23
CA LYS A 94 -0.41 -1.73 17.61
C LYS A 94 -0.14 -1.74 16.12
N VAL A 95 -1.04 -1.13 15.36
CA VAL A 95 -0.90 -0.99 13.92
C VAL A 95 -0.40 0.40 13.59
N HIS A 96 0.65 0.48 12.81
CA HIS A 96 1.24 1.72 12.33
C HIS A 96 1.03 1.83 10.81
N THR A 97 0.64 2.99 10.34
CA THR A 97 0.52 3.26 8.91
C THR A 97 1.04 4.65 8.59
N PRO A 98 1.73 4.83 7.44
CA PRO A 98 2.20 6.14 7.04
C PRO A 98 1.07 7.16 6.91
N LYS A 99 1.33 8.39 7.37
CA LYS A 99 0.40 9.51 7.23
C LYS A 99 0.28 9.89 5.75
N PRO A 100 -0.92 9.90 5.16
CA PRO A 100 -1.11 10.13 3.73
C PRO A 100 -1.07 11.63 3.40
N ASP A 101 0.08 12.26 3.55
CA ASP A 101 0.30 13.70 3.31
C ASP A 101 0.97 14.00 1.95
N CYS A 102 1.42 12.98 1.22
CA CYS A 102 1.98 13.11 -0.14
C CYS A 102 1.61 11.96 -1.09
N PHE A 103 0.61 11.17 -0.73
CA PHE A 103 0.06 10.06 -1.51
C PHE A 103 -1.42 9.87 -1.17
N LEU A 104 -2.09 8.93 -1.85
CA LEU A 104 -3.52 8.74 -1.69
C LEU A 104 -3.88 8.12 -0.34
N ASN A 105 -4.84 8.72 0.36
CA ASN A 105 -5.54 8.07 1.46
C ASN A 105 -6.58 7.10 0.87
N GLY A 106 -6.16 5.88 0.56
CA GLY A 106 -6.97 4.88 -0.15
C GLY A 106 -8.25 4.51 0.59
N ILE A 107 -9.33 4.23 -0.14
CA ILE A 107 -10.61 3.79 0.45
C ILE A 107 -10.41 2.48 1.22
N THR A 108 -9.70 1.51 0.64
CA THR A 108 -9.37 0.25 1.33
C THR A 108 -8.58 0.49 2.62
N ARG A 109 -7.63 1.43 2.61
CA ARG A 109 -6.90 1.83 3.81
C ARG A 109 -7.84 2.33 4.91
N GLN A 110 -8.75 3.23 4.59
CA GLN A 110 -9.73 3.79 5.53
C GLN A 110 -10.67 2.71 6.08
N THR A 111 -11.15 1.79 5.22
CA THR A 111 -11.97 0.66 5.64
C THR A 111 -11.23 -0.25 6.62
N VAL A 112 -9.95 -0.55 6.33
CA VAL A 112 -9.12 -1.39 7.21
C VAL A 112 -8.88 -0.70 8.56
N ILE A 113 -8.64 0.61 8.59
CA ILE A 113 -8.55 1.38 9.85
C ILE A 113 -9.84 1.20 10.66
N GLY A 114 -11.01 1.40 10.04
CA GLY A 114 -12.29 1.21 10.72
C GLY A 114 -12.55 -0.22 11.22
N ILE A 115 -12.08 -1.24 10.50
CA ILE A 115 -12.13 -2.64 10.95
C ILE A 115 -11.28 -2.84 12.20
N LEU A 116 -10.05 -2.34 12.20
CA LEU A 116 -9.12 -2.43 13.32
C LEU A 116 -9.66 -1.71 14.56
N GLU A 117 -10.17 -0.50 14.41
CA GLU A 117 -10.77 0.29 15.50
C GLU A 117 -11.98 -0.43 16.10
N LYS A 118 -12.88 -1.00 15.27
CA LYS A 118 -14.01 -1.81 15.75
C LYS A 118 -13.57 -3.05 16.53
N ALA A 119 -12.41 -3.61 16.18
CA ALA A 119 -11.79 -4.73 16.87
C ALA A 119 -11.00 -4.32 18.13
N GLY A 120 -10.96 -3.03 18.47
CA GLY A 120 -10.23 -2.50 19.63
C GLY A 120 -8.71 -2.45 19.44
N VAL A 121 -8.22 -2.52 18.19
CA VAL A 121 -6.80 -2.42 17.86
C VAL A 121 -6.42 -0.96 17.63
N GLU A 122 -5.43 -0.48 18.36
CA GLU A 122 -4.92 0.89 18.21
C GLU A 122 -4.22 1.06 16.85
N VAL A 123 -4.65 2.06 16.07
CA VAL A 123 -4.03 2.44 14.80
C VAL A 123 -3.35 3.80 14.93
N ILE A 124 -2.07 3.86 14.58
CA ILE A 124 -1.24 5.06 14.69
C ILE A 124 -0.83 5.53 13.30
N GLU A 125 -1.41 6.63 12.85
CA GLU A 125 -1.02 7.31 11.62
C GLU A 125 0.16 8.24 11.88
N ARG A 126 1.34 7.94 11.34
CA ARG A 126 2.56 8.72 11.58
C ARG A 126 3.55 8.64 10.42
N HIS A 127 4.59 9.46 10.45
CA HIS A 127 5.77 9.24 9.61
C HIS A 127 6.56 8.05 10.16
N ILE A 128 7.06 7.20 9.27
CA ILE A 128 7.82 5.98 9.59
C ILE A 128 9.15 6.07 8.86
N GLU A 129 10.25 5.96 9.60
CA GLU A 129 11.58 5.90 9.00
C GLU A 129 11.87 4.50 8.45
N LEU A 130 12.66 4.41 7.38
CA LEU A 130 13.03 3.13 6.79
C LEU A 130 13.77 2.22 7.78
N SER A 131 14.56 2.79 8.68
CA SER A 131 15.28 2.08 9.74
C SER A 131 14.37 1.40 10.76
N GLU A 132 13.13 1.90 10.94
CA GLU A 132 12.17 1.33 11.88
C GLU A 132 11.60 -0.02 11.40
N LEU A 133 11.74 -0.35 10.10
CA LEU A 133 11.18 -1.58 9.53
C LEU A 133 11.71 -2.85 10.23
N GLU A 134 12.94 -2.80 10.76
CA GLU A 134 13.56 -3.91 11.51
C GLU A 134 12.78 -4.26 12.80
N GLY A 135 12.06 -3.28 13.37
CA GLY A 135 11.32 -3.46 14.62
C GLY A 135 9.84 -3.84 14.44
N PHE A 136 9.35 -4.02 13.21
CA PHE A 136 7.97 -4.44 12.96
C PHE A 136 7.87 -5.96 12.76
N GLU A 137 6.81 -6.55 13.31
CA GLU A 137 6.56 -7.98 13.32
C GLU A 137 5.79 -8.44 12.08
N GLN A 138 4.76 -7.69 11.69
CA GLN A 138 3.91 -7.98 10.54
C GLN A 138 3.79 -6.77 9.63
N CYS A 139 3.49 -7.03 8.36
CA CYS A 139 3.27 -6.01 7.36
C CYS A 139 2.21 -6.46 6.36
N TRP A 140 1.37 -5.54 5.87
CA TRP A 140 0.46 -5.81 4.77
C TRP A 140 0.20 -4.58 3.91
N LEU A 141 -0.25 -4.82 2.69
CA LEU A 141 -0.70 -3.83 1.73
C LEU A 141 -2.22 -3.75 1.69
N THR A 142 -2.74 -2.56 1.32
CA THR A 142 -4.17 -2.36 1.11
C THR A 142 -4.45 -1.59 -0.18
N GLY A 143 -5.37 -2.07 -0.98
CA GLY A 143 -5.80 -1.42 -2.23
C GLY A 143 -6.98 -2.15 -2.85
N THR A 144 -7.68 -1.54 -3.80
CA THR A 144 -8.84 -2.16 -4.45
C THR A 144 -8.48 -3.51 -5.10
N ALA A 145 -7.39 -3.57 -5.86
CA ALA A 145 -6.93 -4.81 -6.50
C ALA A 145 -6.13 -5.71 -5.55
N ALA A 146 -5.37 -5.11 -4.63
CA ALA A 146 -4.60 -5.82 -3.62
C ALA A 146 -5.48 -6.38 -2.50
N GLU A 147 -6.66 -5.80 -2.28
CA GLU A 147 -7.47 -6.04 -1.08
C GLU A 147 -6.62 -5.84 0.18
N VAL A 148 -6.49 -6.85 1.02
CA VAL A 148 -5.49 -6.90 2.10
C VAL A 148 -4.52 -8.03 1.77
N THR A 149 -3.27 -7.67 1.54
CA THR A 149 -2.22 -8.62 1.13
C THR A 149 -1.05 -8.57 2.11
N PRO A 150 -0.79 -9.64 2.88
CA PRO A 150 0.38 -9.73 3.73
C PRO A 150 1.68 -9.58 2.95
N VAL A 151 2.67 -8.94 3.59
CA VAL A 151 4.04 -8.79 3.08
C VAL A 151 4.96 -9.64 3.95
N GLY A 152 5.73 -10.51 3.33
CA GLY A 152 6.71 -11.37 4.01
C GLY A 152 8.12 -10.79 4.03
N GLN A 153 8.44 -9.90 3.07
CA GLN A 153 9.78 -9.33 2.95
C GLN A 153 9.75 -7.97 2.25
N ILE A 154 10.53 -7.02 2.74
CA ILE A 154 10.88 -5.76 2.06
C ILE A 154 12.40 -5.64 2.08
N ASP A 155 13.05 -5.77 0.94
CA ASP A 155 14.51 -5.83 0.83
C ASP A 155 15.11 -6.85 1.84
N ARG A 156 15.89 -6.40 2.82
CA ARG A 156 16.47 -7.23 3.89
C ARG A 156 15.54 -7.46 5.10
N PHE A 157 14.45 -6.70 5.20
CA PHE A 157 13.51 -6.78 6.32
C PHE A 157 12.50 -7.91 6.11
N ASN A 158 12.34 -8.76 7.12
CA ASN A 158 11.42 -9.91 7.08
C ASN A 158 10.26 -9.70 8.06
N PHE A 159 9.07 -10.09 7.66
CA PHE A 159 7.85 -9.96 8.44
C PHE A 159 7.11 -11.30 8.48
N GLU A 160 6.41 -11.52 9.59
CA GLU A 160 5.53 -12.67 9.71
C GLU A 160 4.21 -12.41 8.97
N VAL A 161 3.69 -13.45 8.30
CA VAL A 161 2.30 -13.50 7.85
C VAL A 161 1.43 -13.92 9.04
N GLY A 162 1.29 -12.99 9.99
CA GLY A 162 0.69 -13.26 11.29
C GLY A 162 -0.84 -13.27 11.28
N GLU A 163 -1.40 -13.59 12.44
CA GLU A 163 -2.84 -13.78 12.61
C GLU A 163 -3.63 -12.46 12.43
N LEU A 164 -3.08 -11.32 12.87
CA LEU A 164 -3.76 -10.03 12.72
C LEU A 164 -3.96 -9.68 11.23
N ALA A 165 -2.91 -9.86 10.41
CA ALA A 165 -3.00 -9.64 8.96
C ALA A 165 -4.08 -10.53 8.30
N LYS A 166 -4.17 -11.81 8.71
CA LYS A 166 -5.19 -12.75 8.23
C LYS A 166 -6.59 -12.36 8.67
N GLN A 167 -6.76 -11.98 9.94
CA GLN A 167 -8.05 -11.51 10.48
C GLN A 167 -8.56 -10.28 9.72
N VAL A 168 -7.70 -9.28 9.53
CA VAL A 168 -8.03 -8.07 8.78
C VAL A 168 -8.43 -8.41 7.34
N ALA A 169 -7.69 -9.32 6.67
CA ALA A 169 -8.02 -9.76 5.32
C ALA A 169 -9.41 -10.42 5.26
N ASN A 170 -9.72 -11.30 6.20
CA ASN A 170 -11.02 -11.98 6.27
C ASN A 170 -12.18 -11.01 6.56
N GLU A 171 -12.00 -10.07 7.50
CA GLU A 171 -13.04 -9.08 7.83
C GLU A 171 -13.25 -8.11 6.67
N TYR A 172 -12.18 -7.68 5.99
CA TYR A 172 -12.29 -6.87 4.78
C TYR A 172 -13.06 -7.60 3.67
N GLU A 173 -12.76 -8.88 3.45
CA GLU A 173 -13.47 -9.69 2.45
C GLU A 173 -14.99 -9.79 2.73
N LYS A 174 -15.38 -9.96 3.99
CA LYS A 174 -16.79 -9.95 4.40
C LYS A 174 -17.45 -8.59 4.13
N GLU A 175 -16.76 -7.49 4.51
CA GLU A 175 -17.27 -6.12 4.35
C GLU A 175 -17.54 -5.77 2.89
N VAL A 176 -16.68 -6.19 1.94
CA VAL A 176 -16.82 -5.81 0.53
C VAL A 176 -17.67 -6.78 -0.30
N ARG A 177 -18.07 -7.93 0.26
CA ARG A 177 -18.90 -8.93 -0.41
C ARG A 177 -20.29 -9.11 0.25
N SER A 178 -20.60 -8.29 1.27
CA SER A 178 -21.90 -8.28 1.97
C SER A 178 -23.01 -7.62 1.17
#